data_cfdf34f4c526780378347b7e245d3db9
#
_entry.id   cfdf34f4c526780378347b7e245d3db9
#
_cell.length_a   1.000
_cell.length_b   1.000
_cell.length_c   1.000
_cell.angle_alpha   90.00
_cell.angle_beta   90.00
_cell.angle_gamma   90.00
#
_symmetry.space_group_name_H-M   'P 1'
#
loop_
_entity.id
_entity.type
_entity.pdbx_description
1 polymer ?
#
loop_
_entity_poly.entity_id
_entity_poly.type
_entity_poly.pdbx_seq_one_letter_code
_entity_poly.pdbx_strand_id
1 'polypeptide(L)'
;MLNKFILFGLALSFIYGSDNAEKDNLPKAITFAGVNFSLIENGNSAVHYIWLHGDEKTAKMAFDHHISHFPGKAFFIQNDDREVPYLQTRVDPNRIFSRRGSYYALKKFKPYWPPGTLKKALDEIDKDRIQFLEIIMPNKDGVLISVHNNFRGYNVKYELKYSRKTSIKKQQNPRDFILCTREKDFEKLANGPYNVVLQDTVSERDDGSLSWESLRQNVRYVNIEARLGYLTKQKKMLAFVSETLN
;
A
#
# COMPACT_ATOMS: atom_id res chain seq x y z
N MET A 1 17.06 87.18 13.39
CA MET A 1 16.17 86.08 13.90
C MET A 1 16.27 84.95 12.94
N LEU A 2 17.04 83.94 13.32
CA LEU A 2 17.31 82.78 12.44
C LEU A 2 16.74 81.54 13.16
N ASN A 3 15.66 80.97 12.61
CA ASN A 3 15.04 79.74 13.06
C ASN A 3 15.84 78.55 12.50
N LYS A 4 16.41 77.76 13.40
CA LYS A 4 17.05 76.44 13.10
C LYS A 4 15.97 75.37 13.13
N PHE A 5 15.70 74.71 12.00
CA PHE A 5 14.96 73.45 11.93
C PHE A 5 15.93 72.28 12.19
N ILE A 6 15.64 71.52 13.23
CA ILE A 6 16.33 70.25 13.50
C ILE A 6 15.51 69.15 12.82
N LEU A 7 16.11 68.47 11.84
CA LEU A 7 15.56 67.27 11.22
C LEU A 7 15.93 66.08 12.07
N PHE A 8 14.96 65.36 12.66
CA PHE A 8 15.13 64.06 13.26
C PHE A 8 14.98 63.02 12.15
N GLY A 9 16.09 62.36 11.79
CA GLY A 9 16.11 61.19 10.93
C GLY A 9 15.74 59.93 11.72
N LEU A 10 14.58 59.35 11.43
CA LEU A 10 14.24 57.99 11.88
C LEU A 10 14.97 56.99 10.97
N ALA A 11 15.93 56.27 11.52
CA ALA A 11 16.54 55.09 10.90
C ALA A 11 15.61 53.89 11.13
N LEU A 12 14.90 53.48 10.10
CA LEU A 12 14.23 52.17 10.06
C LEU A 12 15.29 51.10 9.78
N SER A 13 15.67 50.36 10.80
CA SER A 13 16.42 49.11 10.64
C SER A 13 15.48 48.01 10.17
N PHE A 14 15.59 47.64 8.91
CA PHE A 14 15.00 46.41 8.38
C PHE A 14 15.80 45.21 8.94
N ILE A 15 15.17 44.45 9.82
CA ILE A 15 15.65 43.15 10.23
C ILE A 15 15.30 42.19 9.10
N TYR A 16 16.27 41.80 8.30
CA TYR A 16 16.16 40.66 7.40
C TYR A 16 16.13 39.42 8.26
N GLY A 17 14.93 38.91 8.54
CA GLY A 17 14.76 37.56 9.04
C GLY A 17 15.18 36.58 7.94
N SER A 18 16.18 35.79 8.23
CA SER A 18 16.65 34.72 7.34
C SER A 18 15.59 33.62 7.27
N ASP A 19 14.79 33.59 6.21
CA ASP A 19 13.96 32.44 5.82
C ASP A 19 14.87 31.31 5.32
N ASN A 20 15.44 30.55 6.23
CA ASN A 20 16.20 29.32 5.96
C ASN A 20 15.51 28.07 6.53
N ALA A 21 14.18 28.04 6.62
CA ALA A 21 13.45 26.91 7.22
C ALA A 21 12.54 26.15 6.25
N GLU A 22 12.64 26.37 4.93
CA GLU A 22 11.68 25.79 3.97
C GLU A 22 12.30 24.98 2.82
N LYS A 23 13.52 24.42 3.03
CA LYS A 23 14.20 23.63 1.97
C LYS A 23 14.26 22.12 2.18
N ASP A 24 13.70 21.55 3.25
CA ASP A 24 13.88 20.11 3.54
C ASP A 24 12.62 19.24 3.53
N ASN A 25 11.49 19.71 3.01
CA ASN A 25 10.25 18.92 2.93
C ASN A 25 9.78 18.64 1.51
N LEU A 26 10.68 18.41 0.56
CA LEU A 26 10.29 17.68 -0.64
C LEU A 26 10.01 16.23 -0.25
N PRO A 27 8.83 15.66 -0.57
CA PRO A 27 8.55 14.27 -0.25
C PRO A 27 9.64 13.41 -0.84
N LYS A 28 10.37 12.64 0.00
CA LYS A 28 11.31 11.63 -0.48
C LYS A 28 10.58 10.81 -1.53
N ALA A 29 11.13 10.69 -2.73
CA ALA A 29 10.54 9.84 -3.76
C ALA A 29 10.40 8.42 -3.18
N ILE A 30 9.16 7.96 -3.05
CA ILE A 30 8.88 6.62 -2.56
C ILE A 30 9.04 5.69 -3.75
N THR A 31 10.05 4.82 -3.69
CA THR A 31 10.33 3.86 -4.77
C THR A 31 10.37 2.44 -4.24
N PHE A 32 9.96 1.49 -5.07
CA PHE A 32 10.10 0.07 -4.81
C PHE A 32 10.37 -0.69 -6.10
N ALA A 33 11.47 -1.43 -6.16
CA ALA A 33 11.93 -2.13 -7.35
C ALA A 33 11.94 -1.23 -8.61
N GLY A 34 12.44 0.00 -8.46
CA GLY A 34 12.59 0.96 -9.55
C GLY A 34 11.30 1.65 -10.01
N VAL A 35 10.16 1.39 -9.40
CA VAL A 35 8.90 2.08 -9.69
C VAL A 35 8.56 3.08 -8.58
N ASN A 36 8.00 4.23 -8.96
CA ASN A 36 7.59 5.27 -8.04
C ASN A 36 6.20 5.01 -7.48
N PHE A 37 5.98 5.50 -6.26
CA PHE A 37 4.68 5.59 -5.62
C PHE A 37 4.39 7.05 -5.27
N SER A 38 3.17 7.50 -5.52
CA SER A 38 2.68 8.77 -4.96
C SER A 38 2.02 8.52 -3.62
N LEU A 39 2.19 9.47 -2.71
CA LEU A 39 1.54 9.53 -1.41
C LEU A 39 0.45 10.60 -1.43
N ILE A 40 -0.75 10.24 -1.01
CA ILE A 40 -1.84 11.16 -0.70
C ILE A 40 -2.17 11.02 0.78
N GLU A 41 -2.18 12.12 1.51
CA GLU A 41 -2.56 12.15 2.91
C GLU A 41 -3.88 12.90 3.07
N ASN A 42 -4.83 12.31 3.79
CA ASN A 42 -6.08 12.93 4.15
C ASN A 42 -6.28 12.85 5.68
N GLY A 43 -6.21 13.98 6.35
CA GLY A 43 -6.36 14.07 7.80
C GLY A 43 -5.30 13.28 8.58
N ASN A 44 -5.51 13.13 9.89
CA ASN A 44 -4.63 12.36 10.77
C ASN A 44 -5.27 11.01 11.10
N SER A 45 -4.62 9.93 10.72
CA SER A 45 -5.10 8.57 10.97
C SER A 45 -3.93 7.58 10.96
N ALA A 46 -4.06 6.51 11.73
CA ALA A 46 -3.12 5.39 11.70
C ALA A 46 -3.44 4.38 10.59
N VAL A 47 -4.39 4.70 9.69
CA VAL A 47 -4.74 3.83 8.57
C VAL A 47 -3.87 4.17 7.37
N HIS A 48 -3.17 3.16 6.86
CA HIS A 48 -2.45 3.22 5.59
C HIS A 48 -3.18 2.39 4.54
N TYR A 49 -3.18 2.89 3.32
CA TYR A 49 -3.80 2.24 2.17
C TYR A 49 -2.77 2.05 1.07
N ILE A 50 -2.87 0.96 0.29
CA ILE A 50 -1.94 0.72 -0.81
C ILE A 50 -2.63 0.12 -2.04
N TRP A 51 -2.29 0.64 -3.22
CA TRP A 51 -2.66 0.11 -4.52
C TRP A 51 -1.40 -0.27 -5.30
N LEU A 52 -1.24 -1.58 -5.60
CA LEU A 52 0.00 -2.17 -6.10
C LEU A 52 -0.01 -2.52 -7.59
N HIS A 53 -1.16 -2.59 -8.25
CA HIS A 53 -1.26 -3.08 -9.63
C HIS A 53 -1.94 -2.05 -10.53
N GLY A 54 -1.19 -1.52 -11.50
CA GLY A 54 -1.66 -0.47 -12.41
C GLY A 54 -2.80 -0.87 -13.33
N ASP A 55 -2.95 -2.14 -13.67
CA ASP A 55 -4.04 -2.67 -14.48
C ASP A 55 -5.37 -2.80 -13.71
N GLU A 56 -5.37 -2.71 -12.39
CA GLU A 56 -6.55 -2.82 -11.54
C GLU A 56 -7.30 -1.47 -11.43
N LYS A 57 -7.75 -0.93 -12.56
CA LYS A 57 -8.31 0.43 -12.66
C LYS A 57 -9.57 0.64 -11.82
N THR A 58 -10.42 -0.39 -11.64
CA THR A 58 -11.61 -0.27 -10.78
C THR A 58 -11.21 -0.11 -9.31
N ALA A 59 -10.17 -0.82 -8.87
CA ALA A 59 -9.61 -0.67 -7.54
C ALA A 59 -9.07 0.75 -7.33
N LYS A 60 -8.32 1.28 -8.30
CA LYS A 60 -7.85 2.67 -8.27
C LYS A 60 -8.99 3.67 -8.11
N MET A 61 -10.02 3.58 -8.96
CA MET A 61 -11.19 4.48 -8.89
C MET A 61 -11.92 4.41 -7.55
N ALA A 62 -12.06 3.19 -6.98
CA ALA A 62 -12.66 3.02 -5.66
C ALA A 62 -11.79 3.65 -4.58
N PHE A 63 -10.50 3.52 -4.72
CA PHE A 63 -9.51 4.01 -3.77
C PHE A 63 -9.35 5.53 -3.82
N ASP A 64 -9.28 6.14 -5.02
CA ASP A 64 -9.29 7.61 -5.20
C ASP A 64 -10.51 8.24 -4.52
N HIS A 65 -11.68 7.64 -4.72
CA HIS A 65 -12.90 8.08 -4.05
C HIS A 65 -12.82 7.89 -2.52
N HIS A 66 -12.25 6.78 -2.06
CA HIS A 66 -12.19 6.45 -0.64
C HIS A 66 -11.32 7.44 0.13
N ILE A 67 -10.10 7.70 -0.34
CA ILE A 67 -9.17 8.58 0.34
C ILE A 67 -9.65 10.04 0.39
N SER A 68 -10.55 10.47 -0.50
CA SER A 68 -11.17 11.80 -0.44
C SER A 68 -12.22 11.94 0.66
N HIS A 69 -12.70 10.82 1.25
CA HIS A 69 -13.76 10.81 2.26
C HIS A 69 -13.32 10.23 3.62
N PHE A 70 -12.28 9.42 3.63
CA PHE A 70 -11.79 8.74 4.84
C PHE A 70 -10.35 9.15 5.13
N PRO A 71 -9.99 9.39 6.40
CA PRO A 71 -8.64 9.80 6.75
C PRO A 71 -7.66 8.64 6.60
N GLY A 72 -6.41 8.97 6.24
CA GLY A 72 -5.30 8.01 6.12
C GLY A 72 -4.22 8.44 5.16
N LYS A 73 -3.22 7.58 5.01
CA LYS A 73 -2.12 7.71 4.04
C LYS A 73 -2.29 6.69 2.93
N ALA A 74 -2.33 7.15 1.69
CA ALA A 74 -2.61 6.32 0.52
C ALA A 74 -1.42 6.30 -0.44
N PHE A 75 -0.91 5.11 -0.72
CA PHE A 75 0.22 4.86 -1.61
C PHE A 75 -0.26 4.29 -2.94
N PHE A 76 0.00 5.02 -4.02
CA PHE A 76 -0.42 4.65 -5.38
C PHE A 76 0.79 4.37 -6.25
N ILE A 77 0.87 3.17 -6.81
CA ILE A 77 1.90 2.84 -7.78
C ILE A 77 1.78 3.73 -9.02
N GLN A 78 2.91 4.23 -9.53
CA GLN A 78 2.99 5.01 -10.76
C GLN A 78 3.40 4.11 -11.93
N ASN A 79 2.53 3.18 -12.26
CA ASN A 79 2.65 2.24 -13.36
C ASN A 79 1.26 1.86 -13.86
N ASP A 80 1.09 1.61 -15.15
CA ASP A 80 -0.21 1.27 -15.75
C ASP A 80 -0.44 -0.22 -15.89
N ASP A 81 0.62 -1.00 -15.86
CA ASP A 81 0.58 -2.46 -16.01
C ASP A 81 0.60 -3.16 -14.64
N ARG A 82 0.30 -4.47 -14.65
CA ARG A 82 0.41 -5.32 -13.47
C ARG A 82 1.86 -5.52 -13.04
N GLU A 83 2.71 -5.87 -14.00
CA GLU A 83 4.13 -6.06 -13.76
C GLU A 83 4.91 -4.77 -14.07
N VAL A 84 5.84 -4.41 -13.19
CA VAL A 84 6.72 -3.26 -13.37
C VAL A 84 8.02 -3.68 -14.06
N PRO A 85 8.60 -2.82 -14.94
CA PRO A 85 9.92 -3.06 -15.49
C PRO A 85 10.97 -3.10 -14.37
N TYR A 86 11.83 -4.11 -14.38
CA TYR A 86 12.94 -4.23 -13.44
C TYR A 86 14.16 -4.85 -14.11
N LEU A 87 15.28 -4.11 -14.18
CA LEU A 87 16.46 -4.50 -14.95
C LEU A 87 16.05 -4.89 -16.39
N GLN A 88 16.46 -6.06 -16.88
CA GLN A 88 16.08 -6.57 -18.21
C GLN A 88 14.91 -7.58 -18.13
N THR A 89 14.01 -7.42 -17.16
CA THR A 89 12.82 -8.24 -16.94
C THR A 89 11.67 -7.38 -16.42
N ARG A 90 10.66 -7.99 -15.88
CA ARG A 90 9.56 -7.35 -15.16
C ARG A 90 9.15 -8.21 -13.98
N VAL A 91 8.59 -7.60 -12.97
CA VAL A 91 8.16 -8.27 -11.74
C VAL A 91 6.77 -7.78 -11.33
N ASP A 92 5.97 -8.66 -10.77
CA ASP A 92 4.74 -8.29 -10.08
C ASP A 92 5.13 -7.69 -8.71
N PRO A 93 4.82 -6.42 -8.40
CA PRO A 93 5.19 -5.78 -7.15
C PRO A 93 4.59 -6.50 -5.93
N ASN A 94 3.46 -7.21 -6.08
CA ASN A 94 2.89 -8.02 -5.01
C ASN A 94 3.47 -9.46 -4.97
N ARG A 95 4.67 -9.67 -5.49
CA ARG A 95 5.41 -10.94 -5.45
C ARG A 95 6.86 -10.79 -5.00
N ILE A 96 7.23 -9.59 -4.55
CA ILE A 96 8.61 -9.28 -4.17
C ILE A 96 8.76 -8.81 -2.72
N PHE A 97 7.75 -9.07 -1.88
CA PHE A 97 7.80 -8.79 -0.43
C PHE A 97 8.53 -9.88 0.37
N SER A 98 9.15 -10.86 -0.28
CA SER A 98 10.11 -11.77 0.32
C SER A 98 11.20 -12.14 -0.69
N ARG A 99 12.36 -12.54 -0.17
CA ARG A 99 13.47 -12.98 -1.03
C ARG A 99 13.09 -14.18 -1.90
N ARG A 100 12.33 -15.13 -1.34
CA ARG A 100 11.82 -16.29 -2.09
C ARG A 100 10.86 -15.86 -3.20
N GLY A 101 9.90 -15.00 -2.90
CA GLY A 101 8.98 -14.44 -3.89
C GLY A 101 9.74 -13.70 -4.99
N SER A 102 10.70 -12.83 -4.62
CA SER A 102 11.56 -12.11 -5.57
C SER A 102 12.31 -13.05 -6.50
N TYR A 103 12.81 -14.18 -6.00
CA TYR A 103 13.49 -15.17 -6.82
C TYR A 103 12.57 -15.72 -7.92
N TYR A 104 11.36 -16.13 -7.58
CA TYR A 104 10.41 -16.67 -8.56
C TYR A 104 9.87 -15.57 -9.49
N ALA A 105 9.62 -14.36 -8.98
CA ALA A 105 9.19 -13.21 -9.78
C ALA A 105 10.21 -12.84 -10.85
N LEU A 106 11.49 -12.74 -10.48
CA LEU A 106 12.58 -12.44 -11.42
C LEU A 106 12.74 -13.51 -12.50
N LYS A 107 12.55 -14.77 -12.16
CA LYS A 107 12.69 -15.89 -13.10
C LYS A 107 11.45 -16.10 -13.97
N LYS A 108 10.30 -15.52 -13.65
CA LYS A 108 9.05 -15.70 -14.40
C LYS A 108 9.18 -15.30 -15.88
N PHE A 109 9.82 -14.15 -16.13
CA PHE A 109 9.98 -13.59 -17.48
C PHE A 109 11.43 -13.63 -17.99
N LYS A 110 12.39 -13.95 -17.13
CA LYS A 110 13.80 -14.14 -17.46
C LYS A 110 14.33 -15.39 -16.74
N PRO A 111 14.09 -16.60 -17.28
CA PRO A 111 14.48 -17.84 -16.62
C PRO A 111 15.99 -18.00 -16.39
N TYR A 112 16.79 -17.41 -17.29
CA TYR A 112 18.26 -17.51 -17.28
C TYR A 112 18.90 -16.17 -16.92
N TRP A 113 19.81 -16.22 -15.97
CA TRP A 113 20.59 -15.09 -15.50
C TRP A 113 22.08 -15.41 -15.58
N PRO A 114 22.94 -14.48 -15.99
CA PRO A 114 24.37 -14.66 -15.90
C PRO A 114 24.82 -14.95 -14.46
N PRO A 115 25.93 -15.68 -14.26
CA PRO A 115 26.42 -15.99 -12.91
C PRO A 115 26.56 -14.74 -12.03
N GLY A 116 26.04 -14.80 -10.82
CA GLY A 116 26.09 -13.73 -9.82
C GLY A 116 25.09 -12.57 -10.03
N THR A 117 24.53 -12.38 -11.25
CA THR A 117 23.62 -11.24 -11.51
C THR A 117 22.25 -11.40 -10.84
N LEU A 118 21.72 -12.62 -10.78
CA LEU A 118 20.48 -12.89 -10.04
C LEU A 118 20.63 -12.58 -8.55
N LYS A 119 21.78 -12.97 -7.96
CA LYS A 119 22.05 -12.65 -6.55
C LYS A 119 22.08 -11.14 -6.32
N LYS A 120 22.76 -10.37 -7.18
CA LYS A 120 22.79 -8.90 -7.09
C LYS A 120 21.39 -8.30 -7.18
N ALA A 121 20.58 -8.73 -8.15
CA ALA A 121 19.19 -8.27 -8.30
C ALA A 121 18.33 -8.58 -7.05
N LEU A 122 18.50 -9.75 -6.44
CA LEU A 122 17.82 -10.10 -5.19
C LEU A 122 18.28 -9.22 -4.02
N ASP A 123 19.59 -8.96 -3.92
CA ASP A 123 20.14 -8.12 -2.84
C ASP A 123 19.65 -6.67 -2.96
N GLU A 124 19.50 -6.15 -4.19
CA GLU A 124 18.92 -4.83 -4.46
C GLU A 124 17.43 -4.77 -4.07
N ILE A 125 16.62 -5.75 -4.50
CA ILE A 125 15.20 -5.81 -4.11
C ILE A 125 15.05 -5.94 -2.60
N ASP A 126 15.91 -6.72 -1.92
CA ASP A 126 15.86 -6.87 -0.47
C ASP A 126 16.10 -5.52 0.23
N LYS A 127 17.07 -4.74 -0.25
CA LYS A 127 17.35 -3.39 0.27
C LYS A 127 16.17 -2.44 0.03
N ASP A 128 15.66 -2.38 -1.20
CA ASP A 128 14.53 -1.52 -1.56
C ASP A 128 13.27 -1.90 -0.75
N ARG A 129 13.02 -3.20 -0.55
CA ARG A 129 11.90 -3.70 0.24
C ARG A 129 11.93 -3.21 1.67
N ILE A 130 13.09 -3.27 2.35
CA ILE A 130 13.23 -2.80 3.72
C ILE A 130 12.84 -1.32 3.80
N GLN A 131 13.40 -0.48 2.93
CA GLN A 131 13.11 0.95 2.90
C GLN A 131 11.64 1.25 2.58
N PHE A 132 11.06 0.51 1.64
CA PHE A 132 9.65 0.68 1.27
C PHE A 132 8.70 0.28 2.41
N LEU A 133 8.97 -0.84 3.07
CA LEU A 133 8.17 -1.30 4.21
C LEU A 133 8.21 -0.32 5.38
N GLU A 134 9.35 0.30 5.67
CA GLU A 134 9.45 1.35 6.70
C GLU A 134 8.52 2.54 6.45
N ILE A 135 8.22 2.82 5.16
CA ILE A 135 7.35 3.95 4.78
C ILE A 135 5.87 3.54 4.79
N ILE A 136 5.55 2.36 4.21
CA ILE A 136 4.14 1.98 4.02
C ILE A 136 3.51 1.31 5.24
N MET A 137 4.31 0.70 6.13
CA MET A 137 3.76 0.05 7.32
C MET A 137 3.24 1.08 8.32
N PRO A 138 2.01 0.93 8.82
CA PRO A 138 1.47 1.81 9.84
C PRO A 138 2.15 1.57 11.19
N ASN A 139 1.94 2.49 12.13
CA ASN A 139 2.32 2.30 13.52
C ASN A 139 1.63 1.06 14.11
N LYS A 140 2.10 0.60 15.28
CA LYS A 140 1.69 -0.66 15.93
C LYS A 140 0.16 -0.87 16.03
N ASP A 141 -0.60 0.19 16.23
CA ASP A 141 -2.06 0.14 16.38
C ASP A 141 -2.81 0.44 15.07
N GLY A 142 -2.08 0.80 14.02
CA GLY A 142 -2.62 1.09 12.72
C GLY A 142 -2.98 -0.16 11.91
N VAL A 143 -3.59 0.05 10.75
CA VAL A 143 -3.94 -1.01 9.80
C VAL A 143 -3.47 -0.64 8.40
N LEU A 144 -2.89 -1.60 7.69
CA LEU A 144 -2.58 -1.48 6.27
C LEU A 144 -3.68 -2.16 5.46
N ILE A 145 -4.33 -1.40 4.58
CA ILE A 145 -5.42 -1.87 3.72
C ILE A 145 -4.95 -1.87 2.27
N SER A 146 -4.93 -3.02 1.62
CA SER A 146 -4.70 -3.12 0.18
C SER A 146 -6.01 -3.33 -0.59
N VAL A 147 -6.00 -2.86 -1.83
CA VAL A 147 -7.17 -2.90 -2.70
C VAL A 147 -6.79 -3.53 -4.02
N HIS A 148 -7.50 -4.60 -4.39
CA HIS A 148 -7.21 -5.37 -5.58
C HIS A 148 -8.46 -5.64 -6.43
N ASN A 149 -8.23 -5.85 -7.72
CA ASN A 149 -9.22 -6.43 -8.61
C ASN A 149 -8.79 -7.81 -9.10
N ASN A 150 -9.70 -8.77 -9.04
CA ASN A 150 -9.48 -10.05 -9.68
C ASN A 150 -10.33 -10.21 -10.94
N PHE A 151 -9.73 -10.64 -12.04
CA PHE A 151 -10.40 -10.88 -13.31
C PHE A 151 -10.15 -12.29 -13.89
N ARG A 152 -9.17 -13.03 -13.34
CA ARG A 152 -8.78 -14.37 -13.81
C ARG A 152 -9.34 -15.52 -12.97
N GLY A 153 -10.43 -15.26 -12.23
CA GLY A 153 -11.11 -16.31 -11.47
C GLY A 153 -10.59 -16.54 -10.04
N TYR A 154 -9.58 -15.76 -9.58
CA TYR A 154 -9.16 -15.79 -8.19
C TYR A 154 -10.35 -15.51 -7.26
N ASN A 155 -10.49 -16.29 -6.22
CA ASN A 155 -11.63 -16.22 -5.32
C ASN A 155 -11.30 -16.78 -3.93
N VAL A 156 -12.15 -16.54 -2.98
CA VAL A 156 -11.98 -16.91 -1.57
C VAL A 156 -11.63 -18.39 -1.34
N LYS A 157 -12.03 -19.31 -2.22
CA LYS A 157 -11.74 -20.75 -2.08
C LYS A 157 -10.24 -21.07 -2.15
N TYR A 158 -9.46 -20.21 -2.83
CA TYR A 158 -8.00 -20.39 -2.89
C TYR A 158 -7.33 -20.11 -1.54
N GLU A 159 -7.98 -19.29 -0.68
CA GLU A 159 -7.48 -18.91 0.61
C GLU A 159 -7.88 -19.86 1.75
N LEU A 160 -8.93 -20.67 1.55
CA LEU A 160 -9.46 -21.55 2.60
C LEU A 160 -8.41 -22.49 3.20
N LYS A 161 -7.46 -22.96 2.39
CA LYS A 161 -6.39 -23.85 2.85
C LYS A 161 -5.33 -23.19 3.74
N TYR A 162 -5.31 -21.84 3.77
CA TYR A 162 -4.41 -21.03 4.58
C TYR A 162 -5.13 -20.33 5.74
N SER A 163 -6.42 -20.62 5.93
CA SER A 163 -7.29 -19.90 6.84
C SER A 163 -7.91 -20.85 7.85
N ARG A 164 -7.69 -20.60 9.14
CA ARG A 164 -8.35 -21.35 10.21
C ARG A 164 -9.80 -20.91 10.44
N LYS A 165 -10.11 -19.65 10.14
CA LYS A 165 -11.43 -19.05 10.28
C LYS A 165 -11.90 -18.43 8.97
N THR A 166 -13.14 -18.74 8.58
CA THR A 166 -13.76 -18.21 7.38
C THR A 166 -15.24 -17.86 7.65
N SER A 167 -15.69 -16.79 7.01
CA SER A 167 -17.12 -16.40 7.00
C SER A 167 -17.57 -16.27 5.56
N ILE A 168 -18.21 -17.29 5.02
CA ILE A 168 -18.66 -17.34 3.64
C ILE A 168 -20.14 -17.07 3.55
N LYS A 169 -20.54 -16.04 2.82
CA LYS A 169 -21.93 -15.60 2.65
C LYS A 169 -22.51 -16.19 1.37
N LYS A 170 -23.59 -16.97 1.46
CA LYS A 170 -24.23 -17.64 0.32
C LYS A 170 -24.65 -16.68 -0.82
N GLN A 171 -24.99 -15.43 -0.47
CA GLN A 171 -25.44 -14.40 -1.42
C GLN A 171 -24.30 -13.60 -2.05
N GLN A 172 -23.07 -13.81 -1.61
CA GLN A 172 -21.91 -13.08 -2.12
C GLN A 172 -21.18 -13.88 -3.22
N ASN A 173 -20.68 -13.16 -4.21
CA ASN A 173 -19.81 -13.79 -5.19
C ASN A 173 -18.49 -14.19 -4.49
N PRO A 174 -18.00 -15.41 -4.68
CA PRO A 174 -16.76 -15.87 -4.05
C PRO A 174 -15.51 -15.09 -4.49
N ARG A 175 -15.59 -14.30 -5.55
CA ARG A 175 -14.51 -13.43 -6.02
C ARG A 175 -14.49 -12.06 -5.32
N ASP A 176 -15.56 -11.72 -4.58
CA ASP A 176 -15.63 -10.50 -3.76
C ASP A 176 -15.45 -10.92 -2.30
N PHE A 177 -14.27 -10.67 -1.72
CA PHE A 177 -13.96 -11.10 -0.37
C PHE A 177 -12.93 -10.18 0.31
N ILE A 178 -12.84 -10.30 1.61
CA ILE A 178 -11.88 -9.61 2.46
C ILE A 178 -10.98 -10.67 3.10
N LEU A 179 -9.68 -10.46 3.02
CA LEU A 179 -8.68 -11.23 3.74
C LEU A 179 -8.11 -10.34 4.85
N CYS A 180 -7.96 -10.85 6.05
CA CYS A 180 -7.31 -10.13 7.15
C CYS A 180 -6.31 -11.04 7.89
N THR A 181 -5.32 -10.42 8.56
CA THR A 181 -4.25 -11.14 9.27
C THR A 181 -4.43 -11.18 10.78
N ARG A 182 -5.48 -10.54 11.32
CA ARG A 182 -5.77 -10.49 12.76
C ARG A 182 -7.10 -11.09 13.07
N GLU A 183 -7.12 -11.94 14.08
CA GLU A 183 -8.35 -12.61 14.55
C GLU A 183 -9.41 -11.59 15.02
N LYS A 184 -9.00 -10.56 15.77
CA LYS A 184 -9.92 -9.49 16.22
C LYS A 184 -10.56 -8.74 15.05
N ASP A 185 -9.82 -8.51 13.97
CA ASP A 185 -10.34 -7.87 12.77
C ASP A 185 -11.30 -8.83 12.04
N PHE A 186 -10.93 -10.12 11.95
CA PHE A 186 -11.81 -11.14 11.39
C PHE A 186 -13.16 -11.19 12.12
N GLU A 187 -13.16 -11.22 13.45
CA GLU A 187 -14.39 -11.28 14.27
C GLU A 187 -15.32 -10.11 13.99
N LYS A 188 -14.78 -8.89 13.86
CA LYS A 188 -15.55 -7.70 13.50
C LYS A 188 -16.09 -7.79 12.07
N LEU A 189 -15.21 -8.07 11.09
CA LEU A 189 -15.55 -8.11 9.66
C LEU A 189 -16.52 -9.25 9.32
N ALA A 190 -16.40 -10.40 9.98
CA ALA A 190 -17.25 -11.57 9.76
C ALA A 190 -18.73 -11.34 10.11
N ASN A 191 -19.04 -10.35 10.95
CA ASN A 191 -20.41 -9.95 11.24
C ASN A 191 -21.07 -9.16 10.09
N GLY A 192 -20.27 -8.67 9.15
CA GLY A 192 -20.76 -7.92 8.00
C GLY A 192 -21.26 -8.80 6.84
N PRO A 193 -21.63 -8.17 5.73
CA PRO A 193 -22.29 -8.85 4.62
C PRO A 193 -21.32 -9.51 3.62
N TYR A 194 -20.01 -9.44 3.83
CA TYR A 194 -19.01 -9.91 2.86
C TYR A 194 -18.40 -11.26 3.23
N ASN A 195 -17.79 -11.94 2.23
CA ASN A 195 -16.93 -13.08 2.48
C ASN A 195 -15.67 -12.61 3.19
N VAL A 196 -15.26 -13.26 4.27
CA VAL A 196 -14.07 -12.92 5.03
C VAL A 196 -13.26 -14.17 5.32
N VAL A 197 -11.94 -14.07 5.18
CA VAL A 197 -10.98 -15.13 5.54
C VAL A 197 -9.90 -14.58 6.47
N LEU A 198 -9.49 -15.38 7.44
CA LEU A 198 -8.38 -15.09 8.34
C LEU A 198 -7.12 -15.81 7.84
N GLN A 199 -6.15 -15.05 7.34
CA GLN A 199 -4.81 -15.54 7.01
C GLN A 199 -3.91 -15.32 8.23
N ASP A 200 -3.78 -16.33 9.08
CA ASP A 200 -3.08 -16.22 10.37
C ASP A 200 -1.90 -17.20 10.53
N THR A 201 -1.64 -18.00 9.52
CA THR A 201 -0.54 -18.94 9.49
C THR A 201 0.34 -18.69 8.27
N VAL A 202 1.62 -18.44 8.49
CA VAL A 202 2.58 -18.24 7.39
C VAL A 202 2.73 -19.54 6.61
N SER A 203 2.52 -19.47 5.31
CA SER A 203 2.68 -20.62 4.41
C SER A 203 4.15 -20.91 4.14
N GLU A 204 4.53 -22.20 4.13
CA GLU A 204 5.83 -22.63 3.61
C GLU A 204 6.02 -22.29 2.13
N ARG A 205 4.92 -22.11 1.40
CA ARG A 205 4.89 -21.67 0.00
C ARG A 205 4.70 -20.15 -0.10
N ASP A 206 5.57 -19.40 0.56
CA ASP A 206 5.61 -17.96 0.45
C ASP A 206 5.72 -17.51 -1.03
N ASP A 207 4.70 -16.83 -1.50
CA ASP A 207 4.61 -16.33 -2.88
C ASP A 207 5.12 -14.88 -3.03
N GLY A 208 5.63 -14.30 -1.94
CA GLY A 208 6.16 -12.92 -1.89
C GLY A 208 5.10 -11.85 -1.83
N SER A 209 3.85 -12.17 -1.50
CA SER A 209 2.79 -11.16 -1.38
C SER A 209 2.90 -10.32 -0.11
N LEU A 210 2.33 -9.11 -0.16
CA LEU A 210 2.31 -8.18 0.97
C LEU A 210 1.52 -8.74 2.16
N SER A 211 0.52 -9.58 1.93
CA SER A 211 -0.24 -10.22 3.01
C SER A 211 0.64 -11.15 3.86
N TRP A 212 1.48 -11.97 3.23
CA TRP A 212 2.42 -12.82 3.93
C TRP A 212 3.49 -12.02 4.69
N GLU A 213 3.99 -10.94 4.08
CA GLU A 213 4.95 -10.07 4.74
C GLU A 213 4.35 -9.35 5.95
N SER A 214 3.15 -8.81 5.81
CA SER A 214 2.42 -8.18 6.92
C SER A 214 2.20 -9.14 8.08
N LEU A 215 1.88 -10.41 7.78
CA LEU A 215 1.74 -11.45 8.79
C LEU A 215 3.08 -11.75 9.50
N ARG A 216 4.19 -11.88 8.76
CA ARG A 216 5.54 -12.09 9.34
C ARG A 216 5.95 -10.94 10.25
N GLN A 217 5.67 -9.71 9.85
CA GLN A 217 5.99 -8.51 10.64
C GLN A 217 4.98 -8.19 11.74
N ASN A 218 3.95 -9.06 11.90
CA ASN A 218 2.90 -8.86 12.88
C ASN A 218 2.11 -7.53 12.69
N VAL A 219 1.96 -7.07 11.44
CA VAL A 219 1.19 -5.88 11.08
C VAL A 219 -0.28 -6.25 10.86
N ARG A 220 -1.20 -5.40 11.34
CA ARG A 220 -2.62 -5.51 10.98
C ARG A 220 -2.77 -5.22 9.49
N TYR A 221 -3.23 -6.20 8.74
CA TYR A 221 -3.39 -6.09 7.30
C TYR A 221 -4.75 -6.57 6.85
N VAL A 222 -5.33 -5.85 5.91
CA VAL A 222 -6.59 -6.22 5.27
C VAL A 222 -6.42 -6.08 3.75
N ASN A 223 -6.77 -7.13 3.02
CA ASN A 223 -6.86 -7.10 1.56
C ASN A 223 -8.31 -7.18 1.10
N ILE A 224 -8.71 -6.24 0.26
CA ILE A 224 -10.06 -6.18 -0.33
C ILE A 224 -9.97 -6.62 -1.80
N GLU A 225 -10.50 -7.79 -2.08
CA GLU A 225 -10.61 -8.35 -3.42
C GLU A 225 -12.01 -8.14 -3.97
N ALA A 226 -12.10 -7.50 -5.13
CA ALA A 226 -13.37 -7.36 -5.85
C ALA A 226 -13.17 -7.69 -7.32
N ARG A 227 -14.24 -8.13 -7.99
CA ARG A 227 -14.22 -8.34 -9.44
C ARG A 227 -13.94 -7.05 -10.19
N LEU A 228 -13.05 -7.11 -11.17
CA LEU A 228 -12.81 -5.99 -12.07
C LEU A 228 -14.12 -5.51 -12.71
N GLY A 229 -14.36 -4.20 -12.76
CA GLY A 229 -15.58 -3.57 -13.26
C GLY A 229 -16.70 -3.36 -12.22
N TYR A 230 -16.56 -3.91 -11.01
CA TYR A 230 -17.61 -3.80 -9.97
C TYR A 230 -17.31 -2.64 -8.97
N LEU A 231 -17.17 -1.41 -9.49
CA LEU A 231 -16.80 -0.21 -8.74
C LEU A 231 -17.66 0.03 -7.49
N THR A 232 -19.00 -0.02 -7.64
CA THR A 232 -19.92 0.20 -6.51
C THR A 232 -19.71 -0.84 -5.39
N LYS A 233 -19.46 -2.10 -5.76
CA LYS A 233 -19.16 -3.17 -4.78
C LYS A 233 -17.90 -2.85 -4.03
N GLN A 234 -16.83 -2.51 -4.74
CA GLN A 234 -15.53 -2.22 -4.14
C GLN A 234 -15.55 -0.99 -3.23
N LYS A 235 -16.23 0.09 -3.63
CA LYS A 235 -16.46 1.26 -2.76
C LYS A 235 -17.17 0.89 -1.46
N LYS A 236 -18.23 0.08 -1.54
CA LYS A 236 -18.97 -0.39 -0.36
C LYS A 236 -18.13 -1.29 0.55
N MET A 237 -17.27 -2.13 -0.02
CA MET A 237 -16.36 -2.98 0.77
C MET A 237 -15.29 -2.15 1.48
N LEU A 238 -14.71 -1.16 0.81
CA LEU A 238 -13.74 -0.22 1.40
C LEU A 238 -14.36 0.57 2.57
N ALA A 239 -15.52 1.19 2.34
CA ALA A 239 -16.22 1.94 3.38
C ALA A 239 -16.53 1.05 4.60
N PHE A 240 -17.09 -0.14 4.37
CA PHE A 240 -17.38 -1.12 5.42
C PHE A 240 -16.14 -1.49 6.25
N VAL A 241 -15.00 -1.76 5.59
CA VAL A 241 -13.74 -2.09 6.29
C VAL A 241 -13.28 -0.91 7.15
N SER A 242 -13.26 0.30 6.60
CA SER A 242 -12.83 1.50 7.32
C SER A 242 -13.73 1.83 8.50
N GLU A 243 -15.05 1.73 8.35
CA GLU A 243 -16.04 1.97 9.41
C GLU A 243 -16.00 0.90 10.53
N THR A 244 -15.61 -0.34 10.17
CA THR A 244 -15.59 -1.47 11.12
C THR A 244 -14.30 -1.52 11.94
N LEU A 245 -13.17 -1.06 11.36
CA LEU A 245 -11.84 -1.24 11.94
C LEU A 245 -11.24 0.01 12.59
N ASN A 246 -11.88 1.16 12.37
CA ASN A 246 -11.53 2.45 13.03
C ASN A 246 -12.05 2.53 14.46
#